data_6746647292280a548b78022ebc554de2
#
_entry.id   6746647292280a548b78022ebc554de2
#
_cell.length_a   1.000
_cell.length_b   1.000
_cell.length_c   1.000
_cell.angle_alpha   90.00
_cell.angle_beta   90.00
_cell.angle_gamma   90.00
#
_symmetry.space_group_name_H-M   'P 1'
#
loop_
_entity.id
_entity.type
_entity.pdbx_description
1 polymer ?
#
loop_
_entity_poly.entity_id
_entity_poly.type
_entity_poly.pdbx_seq_one_letter_code
_entity_poly.pdbx_strand_id
1 'polypeptide(L)'
;MSRIKDYLMDLEEGRIVPGYLVDKCVCSEHFSDSELRWIIKQEGHRGRCSYCGERRMVMDMPDFVKMVRGKLESEFEDVDNAMLPLERTVFDDDEDDVPYFTRFHGYAAPSDSSMYDDTGEVISELLEITEPEALFNDVVNALPEHGWISKDPFVATLDDELNIKWKHFADMVKHRQRFTFLANKEFDGHPSEYDNGLFDILTELGSMIHQFGICKNLEEDALIYRARPIEKDTPLTFDEITCPPDDCAKQNRMSPAGVSMFYGAFDEETARKESTPQTGHDGMGRFLIGRFRQKRPLQLIDLPALPRPSFWHQKRQTREALAFMHIFHNEITKRIKPDDRIHTEYVPSQVFTEYLRYMFKLEGRIDVDGMIYRSSVGDSKCVVLFCNQKESKDWLDLVGVEEKRFSKK
;
A
#
# COMPACT_ATOMS: atom_id res chain seq x y z
N MET A 1 -46.37 -21.09 -22.43
CA MET A 1 -46.20 -20.21 -21.21
C MET A 1 -44.97 -20.58 -20.35
N SER A 2 -44.57 -21.84 -20.33
CA SER A 2 -43.37 -22.31 -19.59
C SER A 2 -42.04 -21.63 -20.04
N ARG A 3 -41.71 -21.69 -21.33
CA ARG A 3 -40.43 -21.17 -21.87
C ARG A 3 -40.16 -19.67 -21.64
N ILE A 4 -41.18 -18.83 -21.63
CA ILE A 4 -41.04 -17.38 -21.38
C ILE A 4 -40.79 -17.18 -19.88
N LYS A 5 -41.48 -17.95 -19.04
CA LYS A 5 -41.27 -17.90 -17.58
C LYS A 5 -39.86 -18.37 -17.21
N ASP A 6 -39.42 -19.48 -17.83
CA ASP A 6 -38.09 -20.01 -17.63
C ASP A 6 -37.01 -19.00 -18.10
N TYR A 7 -37.20 -18.35 -19.23
CA TYR A 7 -36.33 -17.29 -19.74
C TYR A 7 -36.28 -16.06 -18.82
N LEU A 8 -37.41 -15.63 -18.27
CA LEU A 8 -37.46 -14.51 -17.34
C LEU A 8 -36.78 -14.87 -16.00
N MET A 9 -37.00 -16.07 -15.52
CA MET A 9 -36.30 -16.56 -14.32
C MET A 9 -34.78 -16.63 -14.54
N ASP A 10 -34.33 -17.13 -15.70
CA ASP A 10 -32.90 -17.18 -16.03
C ASP A 10 -32.28 -15.79 -16.19
N LEU A 11 -33.07 -14.78 -16.59
CA LEU A 11 -32.67 -13.36 -16.62
C LEU A 11 -32.60 -12.78 -15.20
N GLU A 12 -33.65 -12.96 -14.40
CA GLU A 12 -33.71 -12.49 -13.02
C GLU A 12 -32.62 -13.11 -12.14
N GLU A 13 -32.31 -14.40 -12.36
CA GLU A 13 -31.20 -15.08 -11.71
C GLU A 13 -29.84 -14.82 -12.41
N GLY A 14 -29.81 -13.95 -13.43
CA GLY A 14 -28.59 -13.56 -14.17
C GLY A 14 -27.91 -14.72 -14.91
N ARG A 15 -28.60 -15.87 -15.13
CA ARG A 15 -28.02 -17.00 -15.85
C ARG A 15 -27.81 -16.74 -17.33
N ILE A 16 -28.54 -15.77 -17.87
CA ILE A 16 -28.41 -15.33 -19.25
C ILE A 16 -28.26 -13.80 -19.32
N VAL A 17 -27.48 -13.34 -20.27
CA VAL A 17 -27.28 -11.90 -20.51
C VAL A 17 -28.46 -11.34 -21.29
N PRO A 18 -28.98 -10.13 -20.95
CA PRO A 18 -30.03 -9.48 -21.71
C PRO A 18 -29.71 -9.39 -23.20
N GLY A 19 -30.70 -9.68 -24.07
CA GLY A 19 -30.47 -9.77 -25.50
C GLY A 19 -29.94 -8.48 -26.16
N TYR A 20 -30.22 -7.30 -25.59
CA TYR A 20 -29.70 -6.02 -26.07
C TYR A 20 -28.21 -5.80 -25.83
N LEU A 21 -27.56 -6.65 -25.02
CA LEU A 21 -26.13 -6.62 -24.74
C LEU A 21 -25.31 -7.53 -25.64
N VAL A 22 -25.93 -8.48 -26.35
CA VAL A 22 -25.25 -9.53 -27.13
C VAL A 22 -24.31 -8.97 -28.19
N ASP A 23 -24.67 -7.85 -28.82
CA ASP A 23 -23.87 -7.19 -29.86
C ASP A 23 -23.04 -6.01 -29.34
N LYS A 24 -23.01 -5.77 -28.02
CA LYS A 24 -22.20 -4.70 -27.41
C LYS A 24 -20.81 -5.21 -27.02
N CYS A 25 -19.84 -4.27 -27.10
CA CYS A 25 -18.47 -4.49 -26.67
C CYS A 25 -18.01 -3.35 -25.77
N VAL A 26 -17.14 -3.64 -24.79
CA VAL A 26 -16.55 -2.67 -23.88
C VAL A 26 -15.02 -2.65 -23.98
N CYS A 27 -14.40 -1.46 -23.94
CA CYS A 27 -12.94 -1.33 -23.92
C CYS A 27 -12.41 -1.01 -22.52
N SER A 28 -11.12 -1.23 -22.31
CA SER A 28 -10.43 -1.03 -21.04
C SER A 28 -10.42 0.42 -20.52
N GLU A 29 -10.68 1.41 -21.37
CA GLU A 29 -10.52 2.84 -21.00
C GLU A 29 -11.67 3.37 -20.13
N HIS A 30 -12.72 2.59 -19.93
CA HIS A 30 -13.85 2.93 -19.07
C HIS A 30 -13.62 2.57 -17.59
N PHE A 31 -12.50 1.96 -17.26
CA PHE A 31 -12.20 1.48 -15.90
C PHE A 31 -10.94 2.14 -15.37
N SER A 32 -10.92 2.47 -14.07
CA SER A 32 -9.71 2.98 -13.39
C SER A 32 -8.81 1.83 -12.91
N ASP A 33 -9.37 0.67 -12.62
CA ASP A 33 -8.64 -0.51 -12.17
C ASP A 33 -7.67 -1.05 -13.24
N SER A 34 -6.37 -1.12 -12.89
CA SER A 34 -5.31 -1.51 -13.82
C SER A 34 -5.33 -2.99 -14.19
N GLU A 35 -5.73 -3.87 -13.26
CA GLU A 35 -5.82 -5.31 -13.50
C GLU A 35 -6.98 -5.63 -14.42
N LEU A 36 -8.15 -5.03 -14.19
CA LEU A 36 -9.30 -5.16 -15.08
C LEU A 36 -8.97 -4.67 -16.49
N ARG A 37 -8.31 -3.52 -16.60
CA ARG A 37 -7.84 -2.98 -17.89
C ARG A 37 -6.88 -3.94 -18.59
N TRP A 38 -6.00 -4.58 -17.84
CA TRP A 38 -5.06 -5.56 -18.39
C TRP A 38 -5.81 -6.81 -18.89
N ILE A 39 -6.75 -7.36 -18.11
CA ILE A 39 -7.58 -8.52 -18.50
C ILE A 39 -8.30 -8.24 -19.82
N ILE A 40 -9.00 -7.11 -19.94
CA ILE A 40 -9.72 -6.74 -21.16
C ILE A 40 -8.77 -6.64 -22.37
N LYS A 41 -7.53 -6.15 -22.16
CA LYS A 41 -6.53 -6.06 -23.24
C LYS A 41 -5.96 -7.41 -23.65
N GLN A 42 -5.84 -8.36 -22.74
CA GLN A 42 -5.29 -9.70 -23.01
C GLN A 42 -6.32 -10.65 -23.60
N GLU A 43 -7.54 -10.68 -23.06
CA GLU A 43 -8.59 -11.61 -23.44
C GLU A 43 -9.51 -11.07 -24.53
N GLY A 44 -9.49 -9.76 -24.77
CA GLY A 44 -10.29 -9.11 -25.77
C GLY A 44 -9.79 -9.27 -27.22
N HIS A 45 -10.55 -8.73 -28.15
CA HIS A 45 -10.25 -8.68 -29.56
C HIS A 45 -10.25 -7.23 -30.09
N ARG A 46 -9.75 -7.01 -31.29
CA ARG A 46 -9.82 -5.69 -31.94
C ARG A 46 -11.23 -5.41 -32.45
N GLY A 47 -11.88 -4.41 -31.88
CA GLY A 47 -13.26 -4.04 -32.21
C GLY A 47 -13.55 -2.56 -32.01
N ARG A 48 -14.82 -2.18 -32.15
CA ARG A 48 -15.31 -0.84 -31.86
C ARG A 48 -16.08 -0.89 -30.54
N CYS A 49 -15.64 -0.12 -29.54
CA CYS A 49 -16.33 -0.01 -28.28
C CYS A 49 -17.74 0.59 -28.47
N SER A 50 -18.74 -0.05 -27.88
CA SER A 50 -20.15 0.41 -27.99
C SER A 50 -20.41 1.65 -27.15
N TYR A 51 -19.55 1.98 -26.20
CA TYR A 51 -19.75 3.09 -25.26
C TYR A 51 -18.98 4.36 -25.64
N CYS A 52 -17.74 4.26 -26.12
CA CYS A 52 -16.98 5.43 -26.59
C CYS A 52 -16.86 5.53 -28.11
N GLY A 53 -17.25 4.50 -28.86
CA GLY A 53 -17.17 4.47 -30.31
C GLY A 53 -15.77 4.32 -30.92
N GLU A 54 -14.72 4.22 -30.08
CA GLU A 54 -13.34 4.10 -30.50
C GLU A 54 -12.98 2.67 -30.92
N ARG A 55 -12.03 2.52 -31.87
CA ARG A 55 -11.46 1.23 -32.24
C ARG A 55 -10.26 0.88 -31.35
N ARG A 56 -10.44 -0.15 -30.50
CA ARG A 56 -9.46 -0.58 -29.50
C ARG A 56 -9.51 -2.08 -29.29
N MET A 57 -8.78 -2.59 -28.28
CA MET A 57 -9.05 -3.89 -27.71
C MET A 57 -10.34 -3.81 -26.91
N VAL A 58 -11.30 -4.66 -27.22
CA VAL A 58 -12.62 -4.72 -26.60
C VAL A 58 -12.95 -6.15 -26.18
N MET A 59 -13.79 -6.30 -25.20
CA MET A 59 -14.39 -7.57 -24.77
C MET A 59 -15.88 -7.53 -25.06
N ASP A 60 -16.44 -8.63 -25.54
CA ASP A 60 -17.89 -8.74 -25.77
C ASP A 60 -18.64 -8.66 -24.44
N MET A 61 -19.76 -7.94 -24.41
CA MET A 61 -20.50 -7.73 -23.16
C MET A 61 -20.98 -9.02 -22.50
N PRO A 62 -21.41 -10.07 -23.22
CA PRO A 62 -21.72 -11.34 -22.59
C PRO A 62 -20.54 -11.95 -21.82
N ASP A 63 -19.33 -11.92 -22.39
CA ASP A 63 -18.14 -12.46 -21.75
C ASP A 63 -17.71 -11.57 -20.56
N PHE A 64 -17.81 -10.26 -20.73
CA PHE A 64 -17.53 -9.28 -19.67
C PHE A 64 -18.48 -9.46 -18.48
N VAL A 65 -19.79 -9.53 -18.70
CA VAL A 65 -20.79 -9.75 -17.64
C VAL A 65 -20.57 -11.10 -16.95
N LYS A 66 -20.28 -12.16 -17.71
CA LYS A 66 -19.95 -13.47 -17.15
C LYS A 66 -18.71 -13.43 -16.25
N MET A 67 -17.68 -12.70 -16.67
CA MET A 67 -16.45 -12.50 -15.88
C MET A 67 -16.76 -11.73 -14.59
N VAL A 68 -17.50 -10.61 -14.69
CA VAL A 68 -17.92 -9.79 -13.53
C VAL A 68 -18.72 -10.62 -12.55
N ARG A 69 -19.72 -11.37 -13.04
CA ARG A 69 -20.54 -12.25 -12.23
C ARG A 69 -19.69 -13.32 -11.52
N GLY A 70 -18.82 -14.01 -12.26
CA GLY A 70 -17.94 -15.02 -11.66
C GLY A 70 -17.05 -14.46 -10.57
N LYS A 71 -16.56 -13.22 -10.74
CA LYS A 71 -15.78 -12.54 -9.71
C LYS A 71 -16.64 -12.16 -8.51
N LEU A 72 -17.81 -11.60 -8.74
CA LEU A 72 -18.77 -11.25 -7.69
C LEU A 72 -19.14 -12.47 -6.85
N GLU A 73 -19.60 -13.56 -7.49
CA GLU A 73 -19.95 -14.81 -6.82
C GLU A 73 -18.76 -15.53 -6.15
N SER A 74 -17.53 -15.22 -6.53
CA SER A 74 -16.35 -15.78 -5.85
C SER A 74 -16.04 -15.10 -4.52
N GLU A 75 -16.38 -13.83 -4.38
CA GLU A 75 -16.07 -12.97 -3.22
C GLU A 75 -17.26 -12.77 -2.29
N PHE A 76 -18.48 -12.76 -2.86
CA PHE A 76 -19.71 -12.39 -2.18
C PHE A 76 -20.78 -13.47 -2.36
N GLU A 77 -21.79 -13.39 -1.53
CA GLU A 77 -23.02 -14.21 -1.60
C GLU A 77 -24.25 -13.37 -1.22
N ASP A 78 -25.43 -13.89 -1.54
CA ASP A 78 -26.69 -13.24 -1.22
C ASP A 78 -26.91 -13.15 0.30
N VAL A 79 -27.12 -11.95 0.82
CA VAL A 79 -27.38 -11.67 2.23
C VAL A 79 -28.52 -12.54 2.78
N ASP A 80 -29.60 -12.76 2.00
CA ASP A 80 -30.77 -13.51 2.44
C ASP A 80 -30.49 -15.01 2.63
N ASN A 81 -29.48 -15.53 1.91
CA ASN A 81 -29.06 -16.92 2.02
C ASN A 81 -27.91 -17.12 3.01
N ALA A 82 -27.08 -16.11 3.21
CA ALA A 82 -25.86 -16.19 3.99
C ALA A 82 -26.09 -16.00 5.49
N MET A 83 -27.12 -15.22 5.89
CA MET A 83 -27.28 -14.79 7.26
C MET A 83 -28.55 -15.33 7.90
N LEU A 84 -28.41 -15.90 9.10
CA LEU A 84 -29.56 -16.16 9.95
C LEU A 84 -30.17 -14.84 10.44
N PRO A 85 -31.51 -14.78 10.72
CA PRO A 85 -32.18 -13.56 11.18
C PRO A 85 -31.54 -12.87 12.40
N LEU A 86 -30.92 -13.66 13.28
CA LEU A 86 -30.19 -13.14 14.46
C LEU A 86 -28.85 -12.48 14.10
N GLU A 87 -28.22 -12.89 13.01
CA GLU A 87 -26.94 -12.33 12.56
C GLU A 87 -27.14 -10.98 11.87
N ARG A 88 -28.31 -10.75 11.26
CA ARG A 88 -28.68 -9.45 10.67
C ARG A 88 -28.75 -8.33 11.69
N THR A 89 -29.22 -8.61 12.92
CA THR A 89 -29.29 -7.60 13.97
C THR A 89 -27.91 -7.09 14.42
N VAL A 90 -26.83 -7.81 14.09
CA VAL A 90 -25.45 -7.39 14.40
C VAL A 90 -24.97 -6.25 13.49
N PHE A 91 -25.57 -6.12 12.30
CA PHE A 91 -25.21 -5.06 11.35
C PHE A 91 -26.10 -3.80 11.51
N ASP A 92 -27.29 -3.95 12.12
CA ASP A 92 -28.28 -2.87 12.24
C ASP A 92 -28.13 -2.03 13.52
N ASP A 93 -27.26 -2.40 14.46
CA ASP A 93 -27.10 -1.68 15.72
C ASP A 93 -26.03 -0.57 15.64
N ASP A 94 -26.47 0.65 15.97
CA ASP A 94 -25.64 1.86 16.08
C ASP A 94 -24.39 1.67 16.98
N GLU A 95 -23.35 2.41 16.68
CA GLU A 95 -21.93 2.33 17.10
C GLU A 95 -21.60 2.13 18.60
N ASP A 96 -22.56 2.15 19.53
CA ASP A 96 -22.28 2.17 20.97
C ASP A 96 -22.38 0.81 21.69
N ASP A 97 -22.97 -0.22 21.08
CA ASP A 97 -23.09 -1.56 21.70
C ASP A 97 -22.37 -2.63 20.86
N VAL A 98 -21.14 -2.97 21.24
CA VAL A 98 -20.43 -4.14 20.67
C VAL A 98 -21.29 -5.38 20.91
N PRO A 99 -21.82 -6.03 19.86
CA PRO A 99 -22.78 -7.11 20.02
C PRO A 99 -22.25 -8.23 20.90
N TYR A 100 -23.13 -8.81 21.70
CA TYR A 100 -22.83 -9.92 22.62
C TYR A 100 -22.07 -11.08 21.93
N PHE A 101 -22.34 -11.29 20.64
CA PHE A 101 -21.75 -12.36 19.83
C PHE A 101 -20.23 -12.14 19.60
N THR A 102 -19.78 -10.92 19.36
CA THR A 102 -18.35 -10.59 19.16
C THR A 102 -17.55 -10.72 20.47
N ARG A 103 -18.21 -10.54 21.60
CA ARG A 103 -17.60 -10.66 22.93
C ARG A 103 -17.29 -12.10 23.34
N PHE A 104 -18.10 -13.08 22.87
CA PHE A 104 -18.01 -14.47 23.33
C PHE A 104 -17.25 -15.40 22.39
N HIS A 105 -17.14 -15.11 21.09
CA HIS A 105 -16.56 -16.01 20.09
C HIS A 105 -15.27 -15.50 19.47
N GLY A 106 -14.77 -14.31 19.85
CA GLY A 106 -13.51 -13.77 19.32
C GLY A 106 -13.56 -13.41 17.84
N TYR A 107 -14.74 -13.35 17.24
CA TYR A 107 -14.92 -12.88 15.86
C TYR A 107 -14.85 -11.36 15.82
N ALA A 108 -14.14 -10.82 14.85
CA ALA A 108 -14.21 -9.39 14.55
C ALA A 108 -15.64 -9.05 14.12
N ALA A 109 -16.15 -7.89 14.53
CA ALA A 109 -17.37 -7.37 13.93
C ALA A 109 -17.10 -7.23 12.42
N PRO A 110 -18.07 -7.59 11.56
CA PRO A 110 -17.92 -7.35 10.13
C PRO A 110 -17.60 -5.87 9.91
N SER A 111 -16.64 -5.58 9.05
CA SER A 111 -16.39 -4.19 8.65
C SER A 111 -17.56 -3.70 7.81
N ASP A 112 -17.89 -2.41 7.86
CA ASP A 112 -18.91 -1.78 6.99
C ASP A 112 -18.71 -2.10 5.50
N SER A 113 -17.48 -2.43 5.10
CA SER A 113 -17.09 -2.85 3.74
C SER A 113 -17.41 -4.31 3.40
N SER A 114 -18.07 -5.07 4.27
CA SER A 114 -18.37 -6.49 4.02
C SER A 114 -19.80 -6.72 3.51
N MET A 115 -20.67 -5.73 3.54
CA MET A 115 -22.07 -5.82 3.12
C MET A 115 -22.44 -4.65 2.18
N TYR A 116 -23.25 -4.94 1.19
CA TYR A 116 -23.78 -3.98 0.21
C TYR A 116 -25.30 -4.15 0.12
N ASP A 117 -26.03 -3.06 0.10
CA ASP A 117 -27.51 -3.06 0.10
C ASP A 117 -28.08 -3.57 -1.23
N ASP A 118 -27.37 -3.30 -2.33
CA ASP A 118 -27.83 -3.67 -3.67
C ASP A 118 -26.67 -4.03 -4.62
N THR A 119 -27.01 -4.54 -5.80
CA THR A 119 -26.04 -4.92 -6.83
C THR A 119 -25.32 -3.70 -7.41
N GLY A 120 -25.95 -2.54 -7.47
CA GLY A 120 -25.32 -1.32 -7.97
C GLY A 120 -24.17 -0.87 -7.09
N GLU A 121 -24.33 -0.96 -5.77
CA GLU A 121 -23.32 -0.56 -4.80
C GLU A 121 -22.07 -1.42 -4.93
N VAL A 122 -22.19 -2.75 -4.89
CA VAL A 122 -21.04 -3.66 -5.02
C VAL A 122 -20.36 -3.53 -6.40
N ILE A 123 -21.12 -3.32 -7.48
CA ILE A 123 -20.57 -3.14 -8.83
C ILE A 123 -19.83 -1.82 -8.97
N SER A 124 -20.29 -0.76 -8.29
CA SER A 124 -19.58 0.53 -8.25
C SER A 124 -18.17 0.37 -7.71
N GLU A 125 -18.01 -0.39 -6.63
CA GLU A 125 -16.69 -0.67 -6.02
C GLU A 125 -15.86 -1.65 -6.87
N LEU A 126 -16.49 -2.72 -7.36
CA LEU A 126 -15.79 -3.78 -8.09
C LEU A 126 -15.21 -3.32 -9.42
N LEU A 127 -15.90 -2.42 -10.14
CA LEU A 127 -15.54 -2.02 -11.49
C LEU A 127 -14.85 -0.65 -11.58
N GLU A 128 -15.04 0.24 -10.60
CA GLU A 128 -14.51 1.60 -10.64
C GLU A 128 -14.72 2.25 -12.04
N ILE A 129 -15.96 2.20 -12.55
CA ILE A 129 -16.30 2.75 -13.87
C ILE A 129 -16.18 4.27 -13.85
N THR A 130 -15.38 4.82 -14.75
CA THR A 130 -15.17 6.27 -14.83
C THR A 130 -16.25 6.96 -15.66
N GLU A 131 -16.66 6.38 -16.79
CA GLU A 131 -17.70 6.83 -17.73
C GLU A 131 -17.94 5.76 -18.80
N PRO A 132 -19.10 5.68 -19.48
CA PRO A 132 -20.35 6.39 -19.21
C PRO A 132 -21.29 5.64 -18.27
N GLU A 133 -22.26 6.34 -17.68
CA GLU A 133 -23.30 5.75 -16.82
C GLU A 133 -24.09 4.61 -17.50
N ALA A 134 -24.24 4.68 -18.84
CA ALA A 134 -24.89 3.62 -19.61
C ALA A 134 -24.18 2.26 -19.49
N LEU A 135 -22.85 2.24 -19.35
CA LEU A 135 -22.09 1.01 -19.13
C LEU A 135 -22.41 0.43 -17.75
N PHE A 136 -22.40 1.26 -16.73
CA PHE A 136 -22.76 0.85 -15.37
C PHE A 136 -24.15 0.23 -15.30
N ASN A 137 -25.14 0.93 -15.83
CA ASN A 137 -26.53 0.46 -15.88
C ASN A 137 -26.68 -0.85 -16.67
N ASP A 138 -25.96 -1.00 -17.78
CA ASP A 138 -25.97 -2.23 -18.58
C ASP A 138 -25.41 -3.43 -17.80
N VAL A 139 -24.37 -3.23 -16.98
CA VAL A 139 -23.79 -4.30 -16.15
C VAL A 139 -24.71 -4.66 -14.98
N VAL A 140 -25.17 -3.65 -14.24
CA VAL A 140 -26.08 -3.87 -13.09
C VAL A 140 -27.36 -4.60 -13.53
N ASN A 141 -28.00 -4.15 -14.61
CA ASN A 141 -29.23 -4.78 -15.13
C ASN A 141 -29.01 -6.21 -15.68
N ALA A 142 -27.77 -6.64 -15.88
CA ALA A 142 -27.43 -7.98 -16.34
C ALA A 142 -27.10 -8.95 -15.20
N LEU A 143 -27.12 -8.49 -13.95
CA LEU A 143 -26.81 -9.25 -12.75
C LEU A 143 -28.05 -9.41 -11.87
N PRO A 144 -28.10 -10.41 -10.98
CA PRO A 144 -29.18 -10.55 -10.01
C PRO A 144 -29.24 -9.34 -9.08
N GLU A 145 -30.44 -8.89 -8.74
CA GLU A 145 -30.66 -7.76 -7.84
C GLU A 145 -30.99 -8.28 -6.43
N HIS A 146 -30.04 -8.13 -5.53
CA HIS A 146 -30.19 -8.44 -4.09
C HIS A 146 -29.05 -7.79 -3.30
N GLY A 147 -29.13 -7.83 -1.96
CA GLY A 147 -28.02 -7.44 -1.09
C GLY A 147 -26.89 -8.47 -1.15
N TRP A 148 -25.68 -8.00 -1.07
CA TRP A 148 -24.47 -8.81 -1.14
C TRP A 148 -23.68 -8.74 0.16
N ILE A 149 -23.11 -9.87 0.61
CA ILE A 149 -22.21 -9.94 1.74
C ILE A 149 -20.96 -10.71 1.37
N SER A 150 -19.82 -10.29 1.89
CA SER A 150 -18.56 -11.02 1.72
C SER A 150 -18.72 -12.46 2.22
N LYS A 151 -18.14 -13.42 1.51
CA LYS A 151 -18.05 -14.78 2.03
C LYS A 151 -17.23 -14.79 3.31
N ASP A 152 -17.70 -15.53 4.31
CA ASP A 152 -17.09 -15.61 5.63
C ASP A 152 -16.94 -14.22 6.33
N PRO A 153 -18.02 -13.43 6.46
CA PRO A 153 -17.97 -12.03 6.93
C PRO A 153 -17.46 -11.89 8.38
N PHE A 154 -17.48 -12.98 9.16
CA PHE A 154 -17.03 -13.04 10.56
C PHE A 154 -15.58 -13.54 10.70
N VAL A 155 -14.91 -13.87 9.61
CA VAL A 155 -13.51 -14.29 9.59
C VAL A 155 -12.64 -13.09 9.28
N ALA A 156 -11.66 -12.81 10.15
CA ALA A 156 -10.70 -11.74 9.92
C ALA A 156 -10.01 -11.92 8.57
N THR A 157 -9.95 -10.85 7.78
CA THR A 157 -9.22 -10.85 6.51
C THR A 157 -7.71 -10.87 6.76
N LEU A 158 -6.92 -11.26 5.76
CA LEU A 158 -5.46 -11.30 5.90
C LEU A 158 -4.89 -9.91 6.25
N ASP A 159 -5.44 -8.84 5.70
CA ASP A 159 -4.99 -7.48 6.02
C ASP A 159 -5.34 -7.08 7.46
N ASP A 160 -6.49 -7.49 8.00
CA ASP A 160 -6.83 -7.31 9.41
C ASP A 160 -5.85 -8.03 10.33
N GLU A 161 -5.57 -9.31 10.05
CA GLU A 161 -4.60 -10.09 10.82
C GLU A 161 -3.20 -9.46 10.79
N LEU A 162 -2.73 -9.04 9.63
CA LEU A 162 -1.43 -8.39 9.45
C LEU A 162 -1.37 -7.02 10.15
N ASN A 163 -2.47 -6.24 10.10
CA ASN A 163 -2.58 -4.97 10.81
C ASN A 163 -2.53 -5.16 12.33
N ILE A 164 -3.21 -6.18 12.86
CA ILE A 164 -3.17 -6.52 14.29
C ILE A 164 -1.75 -6.93 14.69
N LYS A 165 -1.10 -7.82 13.93
CA LYS A 165 0.28 -8.24 14.16
C LYS A 165 1.24 -7.04 14.15
N TRP A 166 1.11 -6.14 13.16
CA TRP A 166 1.92 -4.94 13.09
C TRP A 166 1.71 -3.99 14.28
N LYS A 167 0.48 -3.76 14.69
CA LYS A 167 0.16 -2.92 15.87
C LYS A 167 0.74 -3.52 17.15
N HIS A 168 0.62 -4.83 17.35
CA HIS A 168 1.20 -5.52 18.50
C HIS A 168 2.74 -5.44 18.49
N PHE A 169 3.37 -5.69 17.33
CA PHE A 169 4.81 -5.52 17.16
C PHE A 169 5.25 -4.09 17.50
N ALA A 170 4.54 -3.08 16.96
CA ALA A 170 4.84 -1.68 17.21
C ALA A 170 4.72 -1.31 18.71
N ASP A 171 3.67 -1.78 19.39
CA ASP A 171 3.50 -1.58 20.84
C ASP A 171 4.64 -2.23 21.62
N MET A 172 4.98 -3.45 21.28
CA MET A 172 6.06 -4.19 21.95
C MET A 172 7.40 -3.46 21.84
N VAL A 173 7.84 -3.07 20.64
CA VAL A 173 9.14 -2.40 20.45
C VAL A 173 9.15 -0.96 20.96
N LYS A 174 8.00 -0.30 21.07
CA LYS A 174 7.86 1.04 21.66
C LYS A 174 7.94 1.00 23.18
N HIS A 175 7.22 0.06 23.82
CA HIS A 175 6.88 0.18 25.24
C HIS A 175 7.34 -0.97 26.13
N ARG A 176 7.76 -2.11 25.55
CA ARG A 176 8.09 -3.31 26.32
C ARG A 176 9.51 -3.80 26.07
N GLN A 177 9.80 -4.25 24.83
CA GLN A 177 11.04 -5.00 24.54
C GLN A 177 11.65 -4.55 23.22
N ARG A 178 12.56 -3.58 23.31
CA ARG A 178 13.13 -2.91 22.14
C ARG A 178 14.30 -3.64 21.49
N PHE A 179 15.14 -4.29 22.29
CA PHE A 179 16.44 -4.83 21.82
C PHE A 179 16.55 -6.35 21.87
N THR A 180 15.67 -7.02 22.59
CA THR A 180 15.77 -8.47 22.86
C THR A 180 14.56 -9.26 22.35
N PHE A 181 13.65 -8.63 21.59
CA PHE A 181 12.45 -9.30 21.07
C PHE A 181 12.78 -10.49 20.15
N LEU A 182 13.98 -10.53 19.54
CA LEU A 182 14.46 -11.65 18.74
C LEU A 182 14.89 -12.86 19.59
N ALA A 183 15.28 -12.63 20.84
CA ALA A 183 15.84 -13.67 21.71
C ALA A 183 14.78 -14.59 22.33
N ASN A 184 13.50 -14.21 22.32
CA ASN A 184 12.44 -14.95 22.99
C ASN A 184 12.11 -16.31 22.34
N LYS A 185 12.58 -16.58 21.13
CA LYS A 185 12.35 -17.88 20.44
C LYS A 185 13.09 -19.07 21.06
N GLU A 186 14.13 -18.85 21.87
CA GLU A 186 15.02 -19.92 22.34
C GLU A 186 15.07 -20.13 23.87
N PHE A 187 14.54 -19.19 24.70
CA PHE A 187 14.94 -19.15 26.11
C PHE A 187 14.10 -19.98 27.09
N ASP A 188 12.82 -20.29 26.82
CA ASP A 188 11.97 -20.90 27.87
C ASP A 188 11.17 -22.15 27.47
N GLY A 189 11.29 -22.69 26.26
CA GLY A 189 10.59 -23.95 25.90
C GLY A 189 9.04 -23.89 26.00
N HIS A 190 8.49 -22.81 26.49
CA HIS A 190 7.07 -22.50 26.50
C HIS A 190 6.83 -21.20 25.75
N PRO A 191 6.25 -21.25 24.53
CA PRO A 191 5.82 -20.04 23.88
C PRO A 191 4.73 -19.41 24.75
N SER A 192 4.94 -18.18 25.22
CA SER A 192 3.81 -17.39 25.72
C SER A 192 2.86 -17.19 24.55
N GLU A 193 1.55 -17.30 24.79
CA GLU A 193 0.51 -17.11 23.74
C GLU A 193 0.67 -15.77 22.98
N TYR A 194 1.45 -14.85 23.49
CA TYR A 194 1.73 -13.53 22.93
C TYR A 194 3.01 -13.43 22.08
N ASP A 195 3.95 -14.37 22.17
CA ASP A 195 5.29 -14.25 21.57
C ASP A 195 5.44 -14.93 20.19
N ASN A 196 4.51 -15.80 19.81
CA ASN A 196 4.68 -16.69 18.65
C ASN A 196 4.49 -16.06 17.26
N GLY A 197 4.19 -14.77 17.15
CA GLY A 197 3.92 -14.15 15.87
C GLY A 197 4.58 -12.79 15.63
N LEU A 198 5.19 -12.17 16.65
CA LEU A 198 5.63 -10.76 16.55
C LEU A 198 6.84 -10.56 15.65
N PHE A 199 7.77 -11.52 15.62
CA PHE A 199 8.89 -11.48 14.67
C PHE A 199 8.46 -11.88 13.26
N ASP A 200 7.40 -12.68 13.14
CA ASP A 200 6.93 -13.18 11.86
C ASP A 200 6.43 -12.05 10.98
N ILE A 201 5.93 -10.93 11.56
CA ILE A 201 5.50 -9.77 10.77
C ILE A 201 6.64 -9.16 9.93
N LEU A 202 7.88 -9.11 10.44
CA LEU A 202 9.03 -8.62 9.65
C LEU A 202 9.35 -9.58 8.50
N THR A 203 9.24 -10.90 8.74
CA THR A 203 9.43 -11.93 7.72
C THR A 203 8.30 -11.91 6.70
N GLU A 204 7.06 -11.70 7.14
CA GLU A 204 5.89 -11.54 6.27
C GLU A 204 6.04 -10.30 5.38
N LEU A 205 6.47 -9.15 5.95
CA LEU A 205 6.79 -7.95 5.17
C LEU A 205 7.88 -8.22 4.13
N GLY A 206 8.95 -8.91 4.51
CA GLY A 206 10.00 -9.33 3.58
C GLY A 206 9.47 -10.22 2.46
N SER A 207 8.61 -11.18 2.77
CA SER A 207 7.97 -12.07 1.80
C SER A 207 7.08 -11.31 0.83
N MET A 208 6.31 -10.34 1.31
CA MET A 208 5.47 -9.47 0.47
C MET A 208 6.32 -8.56 -0.43
N ILE A 209 7.45 -8.03 0.03
CA ILE A 209 8.39 -7.27 -0.79
C ILE A 209 8.88 -8.11 -1.98
N HIS A 210 9.20 -9.39 -1.75
CA HIS A 210 9.55 -10.33 -2.82
C HIS A 210 8.37 -10.61 -3.75
N GLN A 211 7.22 -10.95 -3.17
CA GLN A 211 6.01 -11.31 -3.91
C GLN A 211 5.58 -10.20 -4.88
N PHE A 212 5.64 -8.95 -4.45
CA PHE A 212 5.22 -7.79 -5.26
C PHE A 212 6.31 -7.23 -6.17
N GLY A 213 7.53 -7.76 -6.10
CA GLY A 213 8.62 -7.39 -6.99
C GLY A 213 8.99 -5.90 -6.93
N ILE A 214 8.85 -5.26 -5.76
CA ILE A 214 9.09 -3.82 -5.59
C ILE A 214 10.55 -3.46 -5.35
N CYS A 215 11.46 -4.41 -5.57
CA CYS A 215 12.90 -4.18 -5.54
C CYS A 215 13.40 -3.85 -6.95
N LYS A 216 14.13 -2.76 -7.06
CA LYS A 216 14.70 -2.31 -8.35
C LYS A 216 16.06 -1.67 -8.19
N ASN A 217 16.82 -1.69 -9.29
CA ASN A 217 17.98 -0.84 -9.40
C ASN A 217 17.55 0.63 -9.54
N LEU A 218 18.25 1.52 -8.86
CA LEU A 218 18.12 2.95 -9.14
C LEU A 218 18.61 3.20 -10.60
N GLU A 219 17.91 4.07 -11.33
CA GLU A 219 18.31 4.45 -12.68
C GLU A 219 19.67 5.17 -12.68
N GLU A 220 20.53 4.86 -13.66
CA GLU A 220 21.93 5.34 -13.68
C GLU A 220 22.05 6.87 -13.71
N ASP A 221 21.11 7.55 -14.36
CA ASP A 221 21.07 9.01 -14.50
C ASP A 221 20.20 9.70 -13.43
N ALA A 222 19.58 8.93 -12.53
CA ALA A 222 18.76 9.49 -11.47
C ALA A 222 19.57 10.42 -10.55
N LEU A 223 19.04 11.61 -10.33
CA LEU A 223 19.61 12.57 -9.39
C LEU A 223 18.91 12.45 -8.03
N ILE A 224 19.71 12.39 -6.99
CA ILE A 224 19.26 12.47 -5.60
C ILE A 224 19.67 13.84 -5.04
N TYR A 225 18.71 14.56 -4.52
CA TYR A 225 18.91 15.85 -3.89
C TYR A 225 18.94 15.68 -2.37
N ARG A 226 19.91 16.35 -1.73
CA ARG A 226 19.97 16.44 -0.27
C ARG A 226 20.13 17.90 0.13
N ALA A 227 19.33 18.32 1.09
CA ALA A 227 19.40 19.66 1.66
C ALA A 227 19.86 19.59 3.12
N ARG A 228 20.67 20.57 3.53
CA ARG A 228 21.10 20.76 4.92
C ARG A 228 20.93 22.23 5.30
N PRO A 229 20.15 22.56 6.33
CA PRO A 229 20.08 23.92 6.83
C PRO A 229 21.45 24.33 7.42
N ILE A 230 21.88 25.57 7.15
CA ILE A 230 23.13 26.11 7.61
C ILE A 230 22.93 27.52 8.21
N GLU A 231 23.61 27.79 9.33
CA GLU A 231 23.54 29.10 10.01
C GLU A 231 24.73 30.00 9.66
N LYS A 232 25.86 29.40 9.34
CA LYS A 232 27.13 30.05 9.01
C LYS A 232 27.66 29.57 7.67
N ASP A 233 28.69 30.25 7.17
CA ASP A 233 29.36 29.80 5.96
C ASP A 233 29.95 28.40 6.14
N THR A 234 29.52 27.51 5.24
CA THR A 234 29.85 26.11 5.29
C THR A 234 30.57 25.74 3.99
N PRO A 235 31.69 24.99 4.04
CA PRO A 235 32.40 24.57 2.82
C PRO A 235 31.49 23.77 1.88
N LEU A 236 31.59 24.04 0.57
CA LEU A 236 30.84 23.34 -0.47
C LEU A 236 31.51 22.00 -0.81
N THR A 237 31.58 21.09 0.16
CA THR A 237 32.27 19.81 0.02
C THR A 237 31.33 18.62 0.20
N PHE A 238 31.76 17.45 -0.28
CA PHE A 238 31.02 16.21 -0.12
C PHE A 238 30.72 15.90 1.35
N ASP A 239 31.72 16.05 2.24
CA ASP A 239 31.62 15.71 3.65
C ASP A 239 30.60 16.58 4.40
N GLU A 240 30.38 17.82 3.95
CA GLU A 240 29.40 18.73 4.57
C GLU A 240 27.97 18.46 4.15
N ILE A 241 27.76 17.82 3.00
CA ILE A 241 26.41 17.61 2.46
C ILE A 241 25.98 16.13 2.44
N THR A 242 26.88 15.17 2.65
CA THR A 242 26.55 13.74 2.71
C THR A 242 25.96 13.36 4.08
N CYS A 243 25.96 12.06 4.44
CA CYS A 243 25.57 11.60 5.76
C CYS A 243 26.43 12.24 6.85
N PRO A 244 25.86 12.51 8.04
CA PRO A 244 26.67 12.95 9.19
C PRO A 244 27.61 11.83 9.63
N PRO A 245 28.74 12.15 10.30
CA PRO A 245 29.49 11.18 11.09
C PRO A 245 28.59 10.48 12.11
N ASP A 246 28.89 9.22 12.48
CA ASP A 246 28.06 8.45 13.40
C ASP A 246 27.84 9.15 14.74
N ASP A 247 28.89 9.76 15.32
CA ASP A 247 28.81 10.53 16.57
C ASP A 247 27.87 11.76 16.48
N CYS A 248 27.59 12.24 15.28
CA CYS A 248 26.72 13.37 15.02
C CYS A 248 25.36 12.97 14.45
N ALA A 249 25.13 11.68 14.19
CA ALA A 249 23.90 11.18 13.61
C ALA A 249 22.74 11.33 14.61
N LYS A 250 21.80 12.20 14.26
CA LYS A 250 20.57 12.38 15.04
C LYS A 250 19.57 11.32 14.69
N GLN A 251 18.65 11.06 15.63
CA GLN A 251 17.51 10.18 15.39
C GLN A 251 16.67 10.70 14.22
N ASN A 252 16.36 9.78 13.32
CA ASN A 252 15.46 10.00 12.21
C ASN A 252 14.44 8.86 12.12
N ARG A 253 13.46 9.00 11.24
CA ARG A 253 12.39 8.02 11.03
C ARG A 253 12.92 6.58 10.79
N MET A 254 13.97 6.43 10.00
CA MET A 254 14.53 5.13 9.58
C MET A 254 15.85 4.79 10.27
N SER A 255 16.39 5.68 11.10
CA SER A 255 17.65 5.44 11.81
C SER A 255 17.62 5.97 13.24
N PRO A 256 18.05 5.17 14.24
CA PRO A 256 18.24 5.66 15.60
C PRO A 256 19.43 6.62 15.69
N ALA A 257 19.54 7.36 16.79
CA ALA A 257 20.71 8.18 17.07
C ALA A 257 21.99 7.32 17.10
N GLY A 258 23.07 7.84 16.51
CA GLY A 258 24.33 7.11 16.39
C GLY A 258 24.43 6.20 15.18
N VAL A 259 23.36 6.01 14.41
CA VAL A 259 23.36 5.23 13.18
C VAL A 259 23.20 6.16 11.99
N SER A 260 24.28 6.39 11.28
CA SER A 260 24.30 7.27 10.11
C SER A 260 23.67 6.59 8.90
N MET A 261 22.83 7.34 8.19
CA MET A 261 22.26 6.96 6.89
C MET A 261 22.18 8.20 5.98
N PHE A 262 22.18 7.96 4.67
CA PHE A 262 21.98 9.03 3.70
C PHE A 262 20.49 9.20 3.40
N TYR A 263 19.98 10.41 3.65
CA TYR A 263 18.61 10.79 3.31
C TYR A 263 18.61 11.79 2.15
N GLY A 264 17.81 11.54 1.15
CA GLY A 264 17.64 12.41 -0.01
C GLY A 264 16.22 12.37 -0.56
N ALA A 265 15.98 13.15 -1.59
CA ALA A 265 14.74 13.17 -2.35
C ALA A 265 15.05 13.22 -3.86
N PHE A 266 14.06 12.90 -4.69
CA PHE A 266 14.23 12.95 -6.14
C PHE A 266 13.99 14.34 -6.74
N ASP A 267 13.70 15.34 -5.92
CA ASP A 267 13.67 16.75 -6.29
C ASP A 267 14.18 17.66 -5.15
N GLU A 268 14.63 18.84 -5.52
CA GLU A 268 15.25 19.79 -4.61
C GLU A 268 14.26 20.36 -3.57
N GLU A 269 13.04 20.64 -4.00
CA GLU A 269 12.03 21.24 -3.11
C GLU A 269 11.65 20.29 -1.98
N THR A 270 11.44 19.02 -2.31
CA THR A 270 11.16 17.97 -1.33
C THR A 270 12.35 17.76 -0.40
N ALA A 271 13.59 17.68 -0.92
CA ALA A 271 14.78 17.57 -0.09
C ALA A 271 14.89 18.72 0.93
N ARG A 272 14.58 19.93 0.51
CA ARG A 272 14.58 21.13 1.37
C ARG A 272 13.48 21.05 2.43
N LYS A 273 12.26 20.74 2.04
CA LYS A 273 11.11 20.64 2.97
C LYS A 273 11.33 19.57 4.03
N GLU A 274 11.83 18.38 3.64
CA GLU A 274 12.12 17.27 4.55
C GLU A 274 13.24 17.58 5.55
N SER A 275 14.23 18.41 5.15
CA SER A 275 15.34 18.80 6.02
C SER A 275 15.02 19.97 6.95
N THR A 276 13.85 20.59 6.82
CA THR A 276 13.45 21.73 7.64
C THR A 276 12.94 21.23 9.00
N PRO A 277 13.47 21.76 10.12
CA PRO A 277 12.93 21.48 11.44
C PRO A 277 11.44 21.88 11.50
N GLN A 278 10.61 21.04 12.10
CA GLN A 278 9.14 21.20 12.17
C GLN A 278 8.70 22.40 13.05
N THR A 279 9.63 23.24 13.49
CA THR A 279 9.43 24.38 14.40
C THR A 279 9.12 25.71 13.70
N GLY A 280 8.30 25.67 12.66
CA GLY A 280 7.61 26.89 12.21
C GLY A 280 8.31 27.74 11.13
N HIS A 281 9.39 27.29 10.51
CA HIS A 281 10.09 28.02 9.47
C HIS A 281 9.92 27.49 8.05
N ASP A 282 8.86 26.83 7.73
CA ASP A 282 8.41 26.39 6.37
C ASP A 282 9.51 26.30 5.27
N GLY A 283 10.70 25.80 5.60
CA GLY A 283 11.81 25.70 4.67
C GLY A 283 12.48 27.05 4.34
N MET A 284 12.33 28.05 5.20
CA MET A 284 13.01 29.34 5.07
C MET A 284 14.39 29.28 5.67
N GLY A 285 15.32 30.08 5.15
CA GLY A 285 16.69 30.16 5.64
C GLY A 285 17.74 29.84 4.57
N ARG A 286 18.96 29.59 5.05
CA ARG A 286 20.10 29.19 4.20
C ARG A 286 20.21 27.66 4.20
N PHE A 287 20.39 27.11 3.02
CA PHE A 287 20.56 25.68 2.84
C PHE A 287 21.77 25.39 1.95
N LEU A 288 22.51 24.37 2.30
CA LEU A 288 23.41 23.70 1.41
C LEU A 288 22.60 22.64 0.64
N ILE A 289 22.62 22.70 -0.69
CA ILE A 289 21.92 21.77 -1.58
C ILE A 289 22.95 20.99 -2.37
N GLY A 290 22.98 19.66 -2.17
CA GLY A 290 23.81 18.73 -2.91
C GLY A 290 22.98 17.93 -3.91
N ARG A 291 23.56 17.71 -5.08
CA ARG A 291 23.02 16.82 -6.13
C ARG A 291 23.97 15.65 -6.28
N PHE A 292 23.42 14.45 -6.13
CA PHE A 292 24.18 13.21 -6.13
C PHE A 292 23.72 12.28 -7.26
N ARG A 293 24.66 11.48 -7.75
CA ARG A 293 24.42 10.36 -8.68
C ARG A 293 25.08 9.12 -8.10
N GLN A 294 24.49 7.94 -8.35
CA GLN A 294 25.10 6.68 -7.94
C GLN A 294 26.42 6.41 -8.71
N LYS A 295 27.43 5.87 -8.03
CA LYS A 295 28.67 5.38 -8.59
C LYS A 295 28.61 3.90 -8.96
N ARG A 296 27.69 3.17 -8.37
CA ARG A 296 27.43 1.75 -8.61
C ARG A 296 25.93 1.49 -8.63
N PRO A 297 25.46 0.40 -9.23
CA PRO A 297 24.06 0.02 -9.09
C PRO A 297 23.64 -0.06 -7.61
N LEU A 298 22.51 0.55 -7.27
CA LEU A 298 21.91 0.54 -5.95
C LEU A 298 20.59 -0.22 -5.99
N GLN A 299 20.50 -1.30 -5.22
CA GLN A 299 19.27 -2.10 -5.07
C GLN A 299 18.36 -1.46 -4.03
N LEU A 300 17.21 -0.94 -4.45
CA LEU A 300 16.29 -0.21 -3.59
C LEU A 300 14.92 -0.88 -3.54
N ILE A 301 14.30 -0.90 -2.36
CA ILE A 301 12.90 -1.23 -2.20
C ILE A 301 12.08 0.03 -2.52
N ASP A 302 11.25 0.00 -3.57
CA ASP A 302 10.39 1.13 -3.96
C ASP A 302 8.96 0.93 -3.41
N LEU A 303 8.72 1.28 -2.15
CA LEU A 303 7.38 1.18 -1.54
C LEU A 303 6.28 1.94 -2.31
N PRO A 304 6.53 3.15 -2.83
CA PRO A 304 5.58 3.82 -3.72
C PRO A 304 5.23 3.08 -5.01
N ALA A 305 5.99 2.07 -5.42
CA ALA A 305 5.72 1.24 -6.59
C ALA A 305 4.81 0.04 -6.31
N LEU A 306 4.34 -0.13 -5.08
CA LEU A 306 3.34 -1.14 -4.75
C LEU A 306 2.15 -1.06 -5.72
N PRO A 307 1.74 -2.19 -6.32
CA PRO A 307 0.49 -2.25 -7.08
C PRO A 307 -0.70 -1.83 -6.21
N ARG A 308 -1.74 -1.31 -6.83
CA ARG A 308 -2.98 -1.03 -6.09
C ARG A 308 -3.69 -2.33 -5.74
N PRO A 309 -4.33 -2.44 -4.57
CA PRO A 309 -5.26 -3.52 -4.29
C PRO A 309 -6.37 -3.53 -5.37
N SER A 310 -6.64 -4.68 -5.94
CA SER A 310 -7.67 -4.83 -6.97
C SER A 310 -8.48 -6.08 -6.71
N PHE A 311 -9.81 -5.99 -6.90
CA PHE A 311 -10.67 -7.16 -6.88
C PHE A 311 -10.34 -8.16 -7.99
N TRP A 312 -9.68 -7.71 -9.06
CA TRP A 312 -9.33 -8.51 -10.23
C TRP A 312 -8.06 -9.31 -10.10
N HIS A 313 -7.32 -9.19 -8.99
CA HIS A 313 -6.27 -10.15 -8.67
C HIS A 313 -6.82 -11.58 -8.59
N GLN A 314 -6.04 -12.55 -9.09
CA GLN A 314 -6.45 -13.96 -9.11
C GLN A 314 -6.79 -14.50 -7.72
N LYS A 315 -6.09 -14.04 -6.69
CA LYS A 315 -6.28 -14.47 -5.31
C LYS A 315 -6.70 -13.28 -4.45
N ARG A 316 -7.74 -13.44 -3.66
CA ARG A 316 -8.21 -12.49 -2.64
C ARG A 316 -7.07 -12.09 -1.69
N GLN A 317 -6.28 -13.05 -1.22
CA GLN A 317 -5.14 -12.81 -0.33
C GLN A 317 -4.09 -11.84 -0.93
N THR A 318 -3.92 -11.81 -2.26
CA THR A 318 -3.02 -10.84 -2.93
C THR A 318 -3.52 -9.42 -2.76
N ARG A 319 -4.83 -9.19 -2.92
CA ARG A 319 -5.47 -7.89 -2.69
C ARG A 319 -5.33 -7.46 -1.24
N GLU A 320 -5.64 -8.34 -0.30
CA GLU A 320 -5.56 -8.10 1.14
C GLU A 320 -4.10 -7.80 1.56
N ALA A 321 -3.13 -8.58 1.10
CA ALA A 321 -1.72 -8.31 1.37
C ALA A 321 -1.27 -6.95 0.81
N LEU A 322 -1.75 -6.55 -0.37
CA LEU A 322 -1.48 -5.22 -0.93
C LEU A 322 -2.16 -4.12 -0.11
N ALA A 323 -3.41 -4.32 0.33
CA ALA A 323 -4.12 -3.38 1.20
C ALA A 323 -3.31 -3.13 2.49
N PHE A 324 -2.87 -4.19 3.16
CA PHE A 324 -1.98 -4.10 4.32
C PHE A 324 -0.68 -3.35 3.99
N MET A 325 0.00 -3.68 2.90
CA MET A 325 1.26 -3.03 2.53
C MET A 325 1.10 -1.52 2.27
N HIS A 326 -0.03 -1.08 1.75
CA HIS A 326 -0.33 0.35 1.60
C HIS A 326 -0.58 1.02 2.96
N ILE A 327 -1.32 0.38 3.88
CA ILE A 327 -1.52 0.85 5.25
C ILE A 327 -0.16 0.94 5.97
N PHE A 328 0.64 -0.12 5.91
CA PHE A 328 1.98 -0.17 6.48
C PHE A 328 2.88 0.95 5.96
N HIS A 329 2.93 1.15 4.62
CA HIS A 329 3.70 2.23 4.01
C HIS A 329 3.27 3.60 4.53
N ASN A 330 1.96 3.86 4.64
CA ASN A 330 1.44 5.11 5.18
C ASN A 330 1.83 5.30 6.65
N GLU A 331 1.74 4.24 7.48
CA GLU A 331 2.13 4.29 8.89
C GLU A 331 3.61 4.64 9.08
N ILE A 332 4.53 3.97 8.38
CA ILE A 332 5.97 4.24 8.52
C ILE A 332 6.40 5.57 7.92
N THR A 333 5.56 6.21 7.07
CA THR A 333 5.85 7.52 6.46
C THR A 333 5.05 8.66 7.08
N LYS A 334 4.10 8.36 7.96
CA LYS A 334 3.25 9.34 8.65
C LYS A 334 4.07 10.40 9.38
N ARG A 335 3.69 11.65 9.19
CA ARG A 335 4.34 12.77 9.87
C ARG A 335 4.02 12.73 11.36
N ILE A 336 5.04 12.66 12.19
CA ILE A 336 4.92 12.76 13.64
C ILE A 336 5.20 14.19 14.07
N LYS A 337 4.34 14.76 14.92
CA LYS A 337 4.55 16.08 15.48
C LYS A 337 5.85 16.08 16.30
N PRO A 338 6.66 17.16 16.24
CA PRO A 338 7.89 17.28 17.02
C PRO A 338 7.55 17.53 18.49
N ASP A 339 7.16 16.49 19.17
CA ASP A 339 7.00 16.44 20.61
C ASP A 339 7.97 15.38 21.19
N ASP A 340 8.00 15.25 22.51
CA ASP A 340 8.90 14.30 23.19
C ASP A 340 8.64 12.82 22.83
N ARG A 341 7.61 12.51 22.05
CA ARG A 341 7.24 11.15 21.62
C ARG A 341 8.00 10.66 20.39
N ILE A 342 8.75 11.49 19.68
CA ILE A 342 9.57 11.08 18.52
C ILE A 342 10.46 9.90 18.85
N HIS A 343 11.01 9.85 20.08
CA HIS A 343 11.87 8.76 20.56
C HIS A 343 11.19 7.39 20.65
N THR A 344 9.88 7.37 20.69
CA THR A 344 9.07 6.15 20.75
C THR A 344 8.43 5.86 19.40
N GLU A 345 7.88 6.88 18.75
CA GLU A 345 7.07 6.71 17.54
C GLU A 345 7.90 6.25 16.32
N TYR A 346 9.19 6.56 16.25
CA TYR A 346 10.05 6.09 15.16
C TYR A 346 10.61 4.69 15.36
N VAL A 347 10.48 4.09 16.54
CA VAL A 347 11.10 2.79 16.84
C VAL A 347 10.65 1.67 15.90
N PRO A 348 9.34 1.50 15.59
CA PRO A 348 8.92 0.42 14.68
C PRO A 348 9.52 0.54 13.28
N SER A 349 9.57 1.75 12.72
CA SER A 349 10.17 1.98 11.39
C SER A 349 11.69 1.83 11.40
N GLN A 350 12.35 2.16 12.51
CA GLN A 350 13.79 1.93 12.69
C GLN A 350 14.11 0.44 12.74
N VAL A 351 13.34 -0.35 13.50
CA VAL A 351 13.51 -1.81 13.57
C VAL A 351 13.26 -2.46 12.20
N PHE A 352 12.22 -2.05 11.49
CA PHE A 352 11.97 -2.52 10.13
C PHE A 352 13.15 -2.18 9.19
N THR A 353 13.71 -0.98 9.30
CA THR A 353 14.87 -0.57 8.50
C THR A 353 16.12 -1.40 8.83
N GLU A 354 16.36 -1.70 10.11
CA GLU A 354 17.44 -2.59 10.52
C GLU A 354 17.25 -4.02 10.00
N TYR A 355 16.00 -4.53 10.02
CA TYR A 355 15.67 -5.81 9.42
C TYR A 355 16.02 -5.83 7.92
N LEU A 356 15.63 -4.79 7.18
CA LEU A 356 15.96 -4.68 5.74
C LEU A 356 17.47 -4.63 5.50
N ARG A 357 18.20 -3.91 6.34
CA ARG A 357 19.64 -3.70 6.18
C ARG A 357 20.46 -4.96 6.47
N TYR A 358 20.08 -5.73 7.47
CA TYR A 358 20.94 -6.79 8.00
C TYR A 358 20.41 -8.21 7.81
N MET A 359 19.08 -8.37 7.73
CA MET A 359 18.45 -9.69 7.75
C MET A 359 17.77 -10.03 6.43
N PHE A 360 17.11 -9.05 5.81
CA PHE A 360 16.44 -9.24 4.55
C PHE A 360 17.45 -9.37 3.40
N LYS A 361 17.23 -10.35 2.51
CA LYS A 361 18.06 -10.58 1.34
C LYS A 361 17.17 -10.81 0.11
N LEU A 362 17.55 -10.20 -1.01
CA LEU A 362 16.95 -10.52 -2.30
C LEU A 362 17.37 -11.91 -2.79
N GLU A 363 16.74 -12.39 -3.86
CA GLU A 363 17.13 -13.62 -4.53
C GLU A 363 18.65 -13.61 -4.82
N GLY A 364 19.30 -14.76 -4.62
CA GLY A 364 20.76 -14.84 -4.75
C GLY A 364 21.54 -14.26 -3.55
N ARG A 365 20.85 -13.94 -2.42
CA ARG A 365 21.42 -13.33 -1.20
C ARG A 365 22.02 -11.94 -1.41
N ILE A 366 21.47 -11.17 -2.34
CA ILE A 366 21.88 -9.79 -2.61
C ILE A 366 21.34 -8.88 -1.49
N ASP A 367 22.21 -8.01 -0.97
CA ASP A 367 21.85 -7.00 0.02
C ASP A 367 21.02 -5.88 -0.62
N VAL A 368 20.12 -5.30 0.18
CA VAL A 368 19.38 -4.09 -0.18
C VAL A 368 20.18 -2.87 0.29
N ASP A 369 20.40 -1.93 -0.61
CA ASP A 369 21.16 -0.71 -0.35
C ASP A 369 20.34 0.43 0.24
N GLY A 370 19.01 0.33 0.16
CA GLY A 370 18.14 1.39 0.66
C GLY A 370 16.66 1.20 0.32
N MET A 371 15.89 2.23 0.61
CA MET A 371 14.45 2.22 0.41
C MET A 371 13.96 3.56 -0.11
N ILE A 372 13.05 3.52 -1.08
CA ILE A 372 12.29 4.67 -1.58
C ILE A 372 10.93 4.69 -0.85
N TYR A 373 10.49 5.86 -0.42
CA TYR A 373 9.22 6.06 0.27
C TYR A 373 8.59 7.40 -0.11
N ARG A 374 7.30 7.59 0.19
CA ARG A 374 6.61 8.87 -0.06
C ARG A 374 7.08 9.93 0.92
N SER A 375 7.27 11.16 0.44
CA SER A 375 7.53 12.30 1.30
C SER A 375 6.35 12.57 2.23
N SER A 376 6.63 12.94 3.47
CA SER A 376 5.62 13.39 4.43
C SER A 376 5.18 14.85 4.23
N VAL A 377 5.83 15.58 3.33
CA VAL A 377 5.62 17.03 3.12
C VAL A 377 5.24 17.40 1.68
N GLY A 378 5.00 16.40 0.82
CA GLY A 378 4.63 16.59 -0.58
C GLY A 378 4.36 15.27 -1.29
N ASP A 379 3.99 15.34 -2.58
CA ASP A 379 3.64 14.17 -3.40
C ASP A 379 4.86 13.45 -4.00
N SER A 380 6.07 13.94 -3.73
CA SER A 380 7.30 13.39 -4.27
C SER A 380 7.86 12.23 -3.45
N LYS A 381 8.87 11.57 -4.00
CA LYS A 381 9.55 10.43 -3.38
C LYS A 381 10.82 10.87 -2.66
N CYS A 382 11.08 10.21 -1.53
CA CYS A 382 12.32 10.29 -0.79
C CYS A 382 13.07 8.96 -0.86
N VAL A 383 14.36 9.00 -0.58
CA VAL A 383 15.20 7.81 -0.50
C VAL A 383 16.05 7.85 0.77
N VAL A 384 16.16 6.71 1.42
CA VAL A 384 17.16 6.45 2.46
C VAL A 384 18.11 5.37 1.95
N LEU A 385 19.42 5.67 1.97
CA LEU A 385 20.47 4.69 1.66
C LEU A 385 21.12 4.23 2.96
N PHE A 386 21.32 2.93 3.09
CA PHE A 386 21.83 2.27 4.29
C PHE A 386 23.35 2.36 4.39
N CYS A 387 23.91 3.52 4.09
CA CYS A 387 25.35 3.78 4.11
C CYS A 387 25.71 4.86 5.15
N ASN A 388 26.84 4.70 5.79
CA ASN A 388 27.45 5.73 6.62
C ASN A 388 28.25 6.76 5.79
N GLN A 389 28.87 7.74 6.46
CA GLN A 389 29.61 8.79 5.77
C GLN A 389 30.76 8.27 4.89
N LYS A 390 31.47 7.23 5.33
CA LYS A 390 32.59 6.64 4.59
C LYS A 390 32.07 5.88 3.38
N GLU A 391 31.11 5.01 3.58
CA GLU A 391 30.49 4.20 2.51
C GLU A 391 29.81 5.07 1.46
N SER A 392 29.21 6.22 1.85
CA SER A 392 28.55 7.12 0.92
C SER A 392 29.49 7.68 -0.16
N LYS A 393 30.80 7.80 0.13
CA LYS A 393 31.81 8.22 -0.85
C LYS A 393 32.04 7.19 -1.96
N ASP A 394 31.86 5.91 -1.63
CA ASP A 394 31.97 4.82 -2.59
C ASP A 394 30.68 4.62 -3.39
N TRP A 395 29.55 4.99 -2.81
CA TRP A 395 28.22 4.79 -3.40
C TRP A 395 27.75 5.95 -4.28
N LEU A 396 28.15 7.19 -3.92
CA LEU A 396 27.60 8.42 -4.49
C LEU A 396 28.70 9.35 -5.04
N ASP A 397 28.40 9.98 -6.16
CA ASP A 397 29.17 11.06 -6.73
C ASP A 397 28.43 12.40 -6.53
N LEU A 398 29.13 13.41 -6.00
CA LEU A 398 28.60 14.75 -5.85
C LEU A 398 28.73 15.53 -7.17
N VAL A 399 27.66 15.55 -7.96
CA VAL A 399 27.63 16.23 -9.26
C VAL A 399 27.51 17.74 -9.15
N GLY A 400 27.09 18.25 -8.01
CA GLY A 400 27.00 19.67 -7.76
C GLY A 400 26.58 19.98 -6.33
N VAL A 401 27.09 21.08 -5.81
CA VAL A 401 26.71 21.60 -4.49
C VAL A 401 26.64 23.11 -4.54
N GLU A 402 25.61 23.69 -3.93
CA GLU A 402 25.39 25.12 -3.91
C GLU A 402 24.72 25.58 -2.61
N GLU A 403 24.97 26.83 -2.23
CA GLU A 403 24.22 27.48 -1.14
C GLU A 403 23.03 28.23 -1.74
N LYS A 404 21.85 28.03 -1.16
CA LYS A 404 20.64 28.75 -1.52
C LYS A 404 19.98 29.42 -0.29
N ARG A 405 19.41 30.60 -0.52
CA ARG A 405 18.58 31.31 0.46
C ARG A 405 17.13 31.29 0.02
N PHE A 406 16.25 30.88 0.95
CA PHE A 406 14.81 30.89 0.77
C PHE A 406 14.17 31.89 1.75
N SER A 407 13.40 32.82 1.25
CA SER A 407 12.66 33.83 2.01
C SER A 407 11.19 33.79 1.62
N LYS A 408 10.29 34.20 2.53
CA LYS A 408 8.90 34.45 2.15
C LYS A 408 8.87 35.47 1.03
N LYS A 409 8.19 35.16 -0.07
CA LYS A 409 7.80 36.15 -1.07
C LYS A 409 6.71 37.04 -0.53
#